data_dc7bd3868e91d311bc0472fca03e9c74
#
_entry.id   dc7bd3868e91d311bc0472fca03e9c74
#
_cell.length_a   1.000
_cell.length_b   1.000
_cell.length_c   1.000
_cell.angle_alpha   90.00
_cell.angle_beta   90.00
_cell.angle_gamma   90.00
#
_symmetry.space_group_name_H-M   'P 1'
#
loop_
_entity.id
_entity.type
_entity.pdbx_description
1 polymer ?
#
loop_
_entity_poly.entity_id
_entity_poly.type
_entity_poly.pdbx_seq_one_letter_code
_entity_poly.pdbx_strand_id
1 'polypeptide(L)'
;MLVAYQTAFDLVESATQDFLHHVRSELEKMKFDQEAPKQQVISILSGTETIRLYRDFLHDANNADLMILKNTKDALDAHYSAYHSAVSLSNAFMLAGTGSDQFLRENLDWLAKASNWSKFTATAALGVLHRGSLTEGLDILRPY
;
A
#
# COMPACT_ATOMS: atom_id res chain seq x y z
N MET A 1 -24.66 -12.11 4.62
CA MET A 1 -23.47 -11.46 5.20
C MET A 1 -22.21 -11.70 4.38
N LEU A 2 -21.75 -12.94 4.19
CA LEU A 2 -20.51 -13.25 3.45
C LEU A 2 -20.48 -12.63 2.04
N VAL A 3 -21.60 -12.66 1.31
CA VAL A 3 -21.71 -12.03 -0.02
C VAL A 3 -21.46 -10.51 0.06
N ALA A 4 -22.00 -9.84 1.08
CA ALA A 4 -21.77 -8.38 1.24
C ALA A 4 -20.30 -8.05 1.51
N TYR A 5 -19.61 -8.87 2.31
CA TYR A 5 -18.17 -8.69 2.55
C TYR A 5 -17.36 -8.93 1.27
N GLN A 6 -17.66 -10.00 0.54
CA GLN A 6 -17.00 -10.27 -0.74
C GLN A 6 -17.21 -9.12 -1.73
N THR A 7 -18.45 -8.68 -1.90
CA THR A 7 -18.75 -7.52 -2.76
C THR A 7 -18.00 -6.26 -2.34
N ALA A 8 -17.86 -6.02 -1.03
CA ALA A 8 -17.12 -4.87 -0.53
C ALA A 8 -15.62 -4.96 -0.87
N PHE A 9 -14.98 -6.13 -0.77
CA PHE A 9 -13.61 -6.34 -1.22
C PHE A 9 -13.45 -6.16 -2.73
N ASP A 10 -14.35 -6.73 -3.53
CA ASP A 10 -14.33 -6.58 -4.99
C ASP A 10 -14.46 -5.10 -5.41
N LEU A 11 -15.31 -4.34 -4.72
CA LEU A 11 -15.47 -2.91 -4.95
C LEU A 11 -14.21 -2.11 -4.61
N VAL A 12 -13.53 -2.42 -3.52
CA VAL A 12 -12.27 -1.73 -3.15
C VAL A 12 -11.21 -1.91 -4.22
N GLU A 13 -11.16 -3.05 -4.89
CA GLU A 13 -10.19 -3.32 -5.96
C GLU A 13 -10.57 -2.73 -7.31
N SER A 14 -11.86 -2.64 -7.62
CA SER A 14 -12.33 -2.32 -8.97
C SER A 14 -12.98 -0.94 -9.11
N ALA A 15 -13.51 -0.35 -8.05
CA ALA A 15 -14.26 0.89 -8.11
C ALA A 15 -13.39 2.14 -7.94
N THR A 16 -13.90 3.28 -8.41
CA THR A 16 -13.26 4.59 -8.19
C THR A 16 -13.43 5.05 -6.73
N GLN A 17 -12.52 5.89 -6.25
CA GLN A 17 -12.58 6.43 -4.89
C GLN A 17 -13.86 7.25 -4.64
N ASP A 18 -14.33 8.01 -5.63
CA ASP A 18 -15.57 8.78 -5.53
C ASP A 18 -16.78 7.87 -5.34
N PHE A 19 -16.84 6.75 -6.06
CA PHE A 19 -17.90 5.76 -5.90
C PHE A 19 -17.86 5.12 -4.51
N LEU A 20 -16.68 4.70 -4.04
CA LEU A 20 -16.50 4.11 -2.71
C LEU A 20 -16.91 5.09 -1.61
N HIS A 21 -16.54 6.38 -1.74
CA HIS A 21 -16.94 7.41 -0.80
C HIS A 21 -18.46 7.59 -0.78
N HIS A 22 -19.11 7.62 -1.95
CA HIS A 22 -20.56 7.72 -2.07
C HIS A 22 -21.27 6.53 -1.39
N VAL A 23 -20.85 5.31 -1.70
CA VAL A 23 -21.43 4.08 -1.11
C VAL A 23 -21.28 4.08 0.41
N ARG A 24 -20.12 4.46 0.94
CA ARG A 24 -19.90 4.57 2.38
C ARG A 24 -20.82 5.59 3.03
N SER A 25 -20.94 6.77 2.44
CA SER A 25 -21.82 7.82 2.94
C SER A 25 -23.29 7.38 2.97
N GLU A 26 -23.75 6.64 1.98
CA GLU A 26 -25.11 6.12 1.97
C GLU A 26 -25.31 5.02 3.04
N LEU A 27 -24.35 4.10 3.18
CA LEU A 27 -24.40 3.06 4.22
C LEU A 27 -24.41 3.65 5.62
N GLU A 28 -23.69 4.74 5.88
CA GLU A 28 -23.67 5.42 7.17
C GLU A 28 -25.06 5.98 7.55
N LYS A 29 -25.81 6.50 6.58
CA LYS A 29 -27.18 7.04 6.76
C LYS A 29 -28.23 5.97 7.00
N MET A 30 -27.99 4.75 6.49
CA MET A 30 -28.93 3.64 6.63
C MET A 30 -28.95 3.10 8.05
N LYS A 31 -30.15 2.81 8.55
CA LYS A 31 -30.34 2.12 9.83
C LYS A 31 -30.44 0.61 9.57
N PHE A 32 -29.68 -0.17 10.28
CA PHE A 32 -29.70 -1.61 10.24
C PHE A 32 -30.02 -2.19 11.62
N ASP A 33 -30.66 -3.33 11.66
CA ASP A 33 -30.97 -4.03 12.93
C ASP A 33 -29.70 -4.50 13.64
N GLN A 34 -28.62 -4.74 12.87
CA GLN A 34 -27.32 -5.15 13.38
C GLN A 34 -26.25 -4.17 12.91
N GLU A 35 -25.71 -3.40 13.84
CA GLU A 35 -24.71 -2.37 13.53
C GLU A 35 -23.31 -2.97 13.27
N ALA A 36 -22.94 -4.08 13.93
CA ALA A 36 -21.62 -4.66 13.78
C ALA A 36 -21.29 -5.10 12.33
N PRO A 37 -22.16 -5.82 11.59
CA PRO A 37 -21.92 -6.13 10.19
C PRO A 37 -21.82 -4.92 9.27
N LYS A 38 -22.60 -3.87 9.54
CA LYS A 38 -22.51 -2.61 8.80
C LYS A 38 -21.12 -1.97 8.95
N GLN A 39 -20.64 -1.86 10.19
CA GLN A 39 -19.33 -1.31 10.47
C GLN A 39 -18.22 -2.11 9.81
N GLN A 40 -18.34 -3.43 9.75
CA GLN A 40 -17.38 -4.29 9.05
C GLN A 40 -17.37 -4.02 7.54
N VAL A 41 -18.53 -3.86 6.90
CA VAL A 41 -18.60 -3.49 5.48
C VAL A 41 -17.97 -2.11 5.22
N ILE A 42 -18.24 -1.13 6.08
CA ILE A 42 -17.65 0.21 5.97
C ILE A 42 -16.13 0.14 6.13
N SER A 43 -15.62 -0.66 7.07
CA SER A 43 -14.18 -0.89 7.26
C SER A 43 -13.53 -1.52 6.02
N ILE A 44 -14.17 -2.50 5.39
CA ILE A 44 -13.69 -3.10 4.13
C ILE A 44 -13.67 -2.03 3.03
N LEU A 45 -14.78 -1.30 2.83
CA LEU A 45 -14.89 -0.26 1.79
C LEU A 45 -13.91 0.91 1.98
N SER A 46 -13.42 1.13 3.19
CA SER A 46 -12.36 2.12 3.46
C SER A 46 -10.98 1.65 3.01
N GLY A 47 -10.80 0.37 2.66
CA GLY A 47 -9.53 -0.26 2.35
C GLY A 47 -8.70 -0.67 3.59
N THR A 48 -9.16 -0.34 4.79
CA THR A 48 -8.42 -0.63 6.05
C THR A 48 -8.23 -2.13 6.26
N GLU A 49 -9.27 -2.93 6.00
CA GLU A 49 -9.18 -4.39 6.14
C GLU A 49 -8.22 -5.02 5.13
N THR A 50 -8.19 -4.54 3.89
CA THR A 50 -7.23 -5.01 2.87
C THR A 50 -5.80 -4.76 3.33
N ILE A 51 -5.51 -3.56 3.86
CA ILE A 51 -4.19 -3.20 4.36
C ILE A 51 -3.81 -4.07 5.57
N ARG A 52 -4.74 -4.26 6.51
CA ARG A 52 -4.54 -5.13 7.67
C ARG A 52 -4.20 -6.55 7.24
N LEU A 53 -4.91 -7.13 6.29
CA LEU A 53 -4.66 -8.47 5.76
C LEU A 53 -3.29 -8.58 5.07
N TYR A 54 -2.88 -7.57 4.32
CA TYR A 54 -1.53 -7.53 3.74
C TYR A 54 -0.44 -7.48 4.81
N ARG A 55 -0.61 -6.67 5.83
CA ARG A 55 0.33 -6.61 6.96
C ARG A 55 0.40 -7.94 7.70
N ASP A 56 -0.74 -8.50 8.07
CA ASP A 56 -0.83 -9.78 8.77
C ASP A 56 -0.11 -10.88 7.97
N PHE A 57 -0.31 -10.92 6.65
CA PHE A 57 0.26 -11.95 5.80
C PHE A 57 1.73 -11.70 5.47
N LEU A 58 2.09 -10.50 4.99
CA LEU A 58 3.43 -10.22 4.47
C LEU A 58 4.42 -9.88 5.57
N HIS A 59 4.02 -9.07 6.53
CA HIS A 59 4.92 -8.53 7.55
C HIS A 59 4.85 -9.33 8.85
N ASP A 60 3.69 -9.42 9.47
CA ASP A 60 3.55 -10.01 10.81
C ASP A 60 3.75 -11.53 10.80
N ALA A 61 3.41 -12.22 9.70
CA ALA A 61 3.71 -13.64 9.48
C ALA A 61 5.11 -13.92 8.88
N ASN A 62 5.98 -12.90 8.80
CA ASN A 62 7.35 -13.01 8.26
C ASN A 62 7.44 -13.57 6.83
N ASN A 63 6.43 -13.31 5.98
CA ASN A 63 6.50 -13.68 4.57
C ASN A 63 7.25 -12.64 3.71
N ALA A 64 7.54 -11.45 4.28
CA ALA A 64 8.35 -10.42 3.67
C ALA A 64 9.72 -10.36 4.37
N ASP A 65 10.77 -10.78 3.68
CA ASP A 65 12.15 -10.75 4.19
C ASP A 65 12.96 -9.67 3.45
N LEU A 66 13.29 -8.59 4.15
CA LEU A 66 14.12 -7.51 3.62
C LEU A 66 15.54 -7.94 3.24
N MET A 67 16.05 -9.05 3.78
CA MET A 67 17.34 -9.61 3.36
C MET A 67 17.29 -10.11 1.93
N ILE A 68 16.17 -10.69 1.48
CA ILE A 68 15.97 -11.08 0.09
C ILE A 68 16.06 -9.83 -0.81
N LEU A 69 15.42 -8.76 -0.43
CA LEU A 69 15.42 -7.51 -1.19
C LEU A 69 16.82 -6.88 -1.24
N LYS A 70 17.54 -6.89 -0.12
CA LYS A 70 18.93 -6.40 -0.04
C LYS A 70 19.87 -7.22 -0.93
N ASN A 71 19.82 -8.53 -0.82
CA ASN A 71 20.63 -9.43 -1.64
C ASN A 71 20.30 -9.28 -3.13
N THR A 72 19.03 -9.14 -3.48
CA THR A 72 18.60 -8.88 -4.86
C THR A 72 19.16 -7.56 -5.38
N LYS A 73 19.07 -6.49 -4.61
CA LYS A 73 19.62 -5.18 -4.96
C LYS A 73 21.14 -5.26 -5.17
N ASP A 74 21.87 -5.97 -4.28
CA ASP A 74 23.32 -6.09 -4.36
C ASP A 74 23.80 -6.96 -5.54
N ALA A 75 22.96 -7.90 -5.99
CA ALA A 75 23.23 -8.74 -7.15
C ALA A 75 22.93 -8.07 -8.50
N LEU A 76 22.16 -6.97 -8.51
CA LEU A 76 21.75 -6.28 -9.73
C LEU A 76 22.63 -5.07 -10.03
N ASP A 77 22.90 -4.84 -11.32
CA ASP A 77 23.64 -3.66 -11.76
C ASP A 77 22.86 -2.38 -11.52
N ALA A 78 23.39 -1.50 -10.69
CA ALA A 78 22.79 -0.23 -10.31
C ALA A 78 22.59 0.77 -11.46
N HIS A 79 23.16 0.54 -12.64
CA HIS A 79 23.02 1.44 -13.79
C HIS A 79 21.74 1.18 -14.60
N TYR A 80 21.07 0.05 -14.39
CA TYR A 80 19.83 -0.27 -15.11
C TYR A 80 18.60 0.23 -14.37
N SER A 81 17.91 1.21 -14.95
CA SER A 81 16.71 1.82 -14.37
C SER A 81 15.58 0.82 -14.11
N ALA A 82 15.46 -0.23 -14.92
CA ALA A 82 14.48 -1.29 -14.72
C ALA A 82 14.68 -2.02 -13.39
N TYR A 83 15.94 -2.25 -12.98
CA TYR A 83 16.25 -2.89 -11.70
C TYR A 83 15.92 -2.01 -10.51
N HIS A 84 16.19 -0.70 -10.62
CA HIS A 84 15.76 0.27 -9.61
C HIS A 84 14.23 0.25 -9.42
N SER A 85 13.48 0.28 -10.51
CA SER A 85 12.03 0.23 -10.46
C SER A 85 11.53 -1.08 -9.85
N ALA A 86 12.08 -2.21 -10.28
CA ALA A 86 11.70 -3.54 -9.77
C ALA A 86 11.94 -3.67 -8.27
N VAL A 87 13.12 -3.28 -7.79
CA VAL A 87 13.49 -3.37 -6.36
C VAL A 87 12.64 -2.40 -5.53
N SER A 88 12.43 -1.16 -6.02
CA SER A 88 11.61 -0.16 -5.32
C SER A 88 10.15 -0.61 -5.20
N LEU A 89 9.57 -1.17 -6.26
CA LEU A 89 8.20 -1.69 -6.24
C LEU A 89 8.09 -2.95 -5.37
N SER A 90 9.08 -3.84 -5.42
CA SER A 90 9.11 -5.02 -4.53
C SER A 90 9.12 -4.61 -3.07
N ASN A 91 9.95 -3.62 -2.68
CA ASN A 91 9.95 -3.06 -1.33
C ASN A 91 8.58 -2.50 -0.96
N ALA A 92 7.97 -1.73 -1.87
CA ALA A 92 6.67 -1.11 -1.63
C ALA A 92 5.56 -2.15 -1.38
N PHE A 93 5.51 -3.20 -2.18
CA PHE A 93 4.50 -4.25 -2.04
C PHE A 93 4.73 -5.13 -0.81
N MET A 94 5.99 -5.47 -0.50
CA MET A 94 6.33 -6.23 0.70
C MET A 94 5.95 -5.50 1.99
N LEU A 95 6.02 -4.18 1.99
CA LEU A 95 5.77 -3.33 3.17
C LEU A 95 4.54 -2.43 3.02
N ALA A 96 3.60 -2.79 2.13
CA ALA A 96 2.41 -1.99 1.84
C ALA A 96 1.62 -1.67 3.12
N GLY A 97 1.34 -0.39 3.35
CA GLY A 97 0.58 0.10 4.50
C GLY A 97 1.30 0.04 5.86
N THR A 98 2.58 -0.35 5.90
CA THR A 98 3.36 -0.38 7.15
C THR A 98 3.94 0.98 7.52
N GLY A 99 4.07 1.90 6.55
CA GLY A 99 4.79 3.17 6.72
C GLY A 99 6.31 3.01 6.82
N SER A 100 6.85 1.80 6.70
CA SER A 100 8.29 1.54 6.84
C SER A 100 9.04 1.89 5.56
N ASP A 101 9.78 2.99 5.57
CA ASP A 101 10.65 3.43 4.50
C ASP A 101 12.15 3.14 4.78
N GLN A 102 12.44 2.31 5.77
CA GLN A 102 13.80 1.99 6.22
C GLN A 102 14.70 1.54 5.07
N PHE A 103 14.24 0.62 4.22
CA PHE A 103 15.01 0.15 3.08
C PHE A 103 15.43 1.28 2.13
N LEU A 104 14.53 2.22 1.87
CA LEU A 104 14.82 3.36 1.00
C LEU A 104 15.84 4.30 1.64
N ARG A 105 15.72 4.59 2.93
CA ARG A 105 16.67 5.44 3.68
C ARG A 105 18.06 4.83 3.76
N GLU A 106 18.17 3.52 3.96
CA GLU A 106 19.44 2.81 4.03
C GLU A 106 20.15 2.70 2.67
N ASN A 107 19.44 2.96 1.56
CA ASN A 107 19.95 2.79 0.21
C ASN A 107 19.87 4.06 -0.65
N LEU A 108 20.00 5.24 -0.04
CA LEU A 108 19.90 6.53 -0.74
C LEU A 108 20.94 6.68 -1.85
N ASP A 109 22.19 6.22 -1.64
CA ASP A 109 23.25 6.28 -2.65
C ASP A 109 22.94 5.39 -3.86
N TRP A 110 22.30 4.24 -3.63
CA TRP A 110 21.82 3.39 -4.71
C TRP A 110 20.67 4.05 -5.45
N LEU A 111 19.70 4.62 -4.73
CA LEU A 111 18.56 5.34 -5.31
C LEU A 111 19.01 6.57 -6.10
N ALA A 112 20.07 7.26 -5.66
CA ALA A 112 20.62 8.42 -6.35
C ALA A 112 21.17 8.11 -7.75
N LYS A 113 21.56 6.83 -7.99
CA LYS A 113 21.98 6.36 -9.32
C LYS A 113 20.80 6.16 -10.28
N ALA A 114 19.57 6.14 -9.76
CA ALA A 114 18.37 6.04 -10.57
C ALA A 114 18.22 7.25 -11.50
N SER A 115 17.89 7.01 -12.75
CA SER A 115 17.67 8.03 -13.75
C SER A 115 16.21 8.08 -14.19
N ASN A 116 15.78 9.27 -14.65
CA ASN A 116 14.47 9.44 -15.28
C ASN A 116 13.30 8.87 -14.46
N TRP A 117 12.54 7.95 -15.06
CA TRP A 117 11.34 7.36 -14.49
C TRP A 117 11.54 6.58 -13.18
N SER A 118 12.76 6.09 -12.91
CA SER A 118 13.03 5.36 -11.67
C SER A 118 12.86 6.24 -10.42
N LYS A 119 13.09 7.56 -10.53
CA LYS A 119 12.82 8.50 -9.43
C LYS A 119 11.33 8.60 -9.14
N PHE A 120 10.51 8.69 -10.17
CA PHE A 120 9.05 8.68 -10.01
C PHE A 120 8.54 7.37 -9.42
N THR A 121 9.13 6.23 -9.82
CA THR A 121 8.79 4.93 -9.24
C THR A 121 9.11 4.88 -7.74
N ALA A 122 10.25 5.42 -7.32
CA ALA A 122 10.60 5.50 -5.90
C ALA A 122 9.61 6.37 -5.12
N THR A 123 9.20 7.52 -5.67
CA THR A 123 8.18 8.38 -5.06
C THR A 123 6.82 7.68 -4.98
N ALA A 124 6.40 7.01 -6.05
CA ALA A 124 5.16 6.22 -6.05
C ALA A 124 5.19 5.08 -5.02
N ALA A 125 6.36 4.47 -4.83
CA ALA A 125 6.57 3.43 -3.82
C ALA A 125 6.28 3.94 -2.39
N LEU A 126 6.61 5.20 -2.07
CA LEU A 126 6.26 5.81 -0.79
C LEU A 126 4.74 5.88 -0.58
N GLY A 127 3.97 6.17 -1.63
CA GLY A 127 2.51 6.16 -1.56
C GLY A 127 1.93 4.78 -1.21
N VAL A 128 2.54 3.69 -1.70
CA VAL A 128 2.14 2.32 -1.37
C VAL A 128 2.52 1.97 0.08
N LEU A 129 3.72 2.34 0.52
CA LEU A 129 4.18 2.15 1.90
C LEU A 129 3.25 2.83 2.91
N HIS A 130 2.78 4.04 2.59
CA HIS A 130 1.90 4.83 3.44
C HIS A 130 0.41 4.65 3.11
N ARG A 131 0.03 3.63 2.35
CA ARG A 131 -1.35 3.34 2.03
C ARG A 131 -2.19 3.18 3.31
N GLY A 132 -3.27 3.94 3.40
CA GLY A 132 -4.14 3.97 4.58
C GLY A 132 -3.78 5.03 5.63
N SER A 133 -2.62 5.70 5.51
CA SER A 133 -2.24 6.85 6.33
C SER A 133 -2.49 8.14 5.55
N LEU A 134 -3.70 8.69 5.65
CA LEU A 134 -4.12 9.84 4.85
C LEU A 134 -3.41 11.14 5.22
N THR A 135 -3.00 11.30 6.48
CA THR A 135 -2.32 12.50 6.97
C THR A 135 -0.82 12.42 6.78
N GLU A 136 -0.17 11.42 7.35
CA GLU A 136 1.29 11.25 7.29
C GLU A 136 1.80 11.01 5.86
N GLY A 137 1.06 10.22 5.07
CA GLY A 137 1.43 9.94 3.68
C GLY A 137 1.48 11.19 2.81
N LEU A 138 0.52 12.10 2.97
CA LEU A 138 0.50 13.36 2.24
C LEU A 138 1.65 14.29 2.63
N ASP A 139 1.99 14.37 3.91
CA ASP A 139 3.10 15.22 4.38
C ASP A 139 4.46 14.71 3.90
N ILE A 140 4.64 13.39 3.82
CA ILE A 140 5.86 12.76 3.28
C ILE A 140 5.98 12.97 1.77
N LEU A 141 4.86 12.93 1.03
CA LEU A 141 4.88 13.07 -0.44
C LEU A 141 4.91 14.52 -0.92
N ARG A 142 4.55 15.49 -0.06
CA ARG A 142 4.48 16.92 -0.43
C ARG A 142 5.77 17.51 -1.02
N PRO A 143 7.00 17.12 -0.59
CA PRO A 143 8.25 17.64 -1.15
C PRO A 143 8.58 17.13 -2.56
N TYR A 144 7.91 16.11 -3.06
CA TYR A 144 8.15 15.44 -4.34
C TYR A 144 7.12 15.80 -5.39
#